data_29a0908b7812e01fa0484873ca2fdf6c
#
_entry.id   29a0908b7812e01fa0484873ca2fdf6c
#
_cell.length_a   1.000
_cell.length_b   1.000
_cell.length_c   1.000
_cell.angle_alpha   90.00
_cell.angle_beta   90.00
_cell.angle_gamma   90.00
#
_symmetry.space_group_name_H-M   'P 1'
#
loop_
_entity.id
_entity.type
_entity.pdbx_description
1 polymer ?
#
loop_
_entity_poly.entity_id
_entity_poly.type
_entity_poly.pdbx_seq_one_letter_code
_entity_poly.pdbx_strand_id
1 'polypeptide(L)'
;MILKHRDTEVLRFDWVKPFGVTNVELNRSAERFLPLAYRDRVLGKDARTLAYETEEWLLHRTAPMRREGIENMLSYLGFYPDDPSWRRELITFCRALSLNDVHWIAKDDSTEKWSDVNLYDNPFSTAVASMAFTGERRSSVRGASSSPEYSTNGNLRKCWRRVDGKILLYKGGAHPSDGFFGKPQAGGFEPFAEYYAAQVAEAMGLPHVEYGLAQFKHRLCSTCPLFTSDRVGFLATRGVVQKEAVLRDPRFADIFFFDAVIFNTDRHTGNFGFLVDNDANEISGIAPIFDNGCSLFSRAVSAPGKREDEFHDLRLFLGHNRPKLYRNWLGFPTGVTDEMIDRLQGLEKFEFKPHPEFVMPDKRLEVSQYFLQNRIAKIVQYGAKADRYLKIRASSVRINPLISDKMLKKAKEAEDLRKELKATLKSFPRAKTDRLAVLFKTTTRTIARHIKSLQEAGELKRIGSRKTGYWQVIEKETEQ
;
A
#
# COMPACT_ATOMS: atom_id res chain seq x y z
N MET A 1 -6.66 26.52 -15.33
CA MET A 1 -6.83 25.02 -15.44
C MET A 1 -8.18 24.61 -14.87
N ILE A 2 -8.82 23.61 -15.43
CA ILE A 2 -10.14 23.14 -15.01
C ILE A 2 -10.00 21.68 -14.56
N LEU A 3 -10.38 21.34 -13.33
CA LEU A 3 -10.62 19.98 -12.92
C LEU A 3 -12.03 19.58 -13.34
N LYS A 4 -12.12 18.46 -14.07
CA LYS A 4 -13.38 17.89 -14.54
C LYS A 4 -13.61 16.50 -13.97
N HIS A 5 -14.89 16.17 -13.79
CA HIS A 5 -15.40 14.82 -13.62
C HIS A 5 -16.17 14.46 -14.90
N ARG A 6 -15.57 13.64 -15.76
CA ARG A 6 -15.95 13.52 -17.18
C ARG A 6 -16.06 14.90 -17.84
N ASP A 7 -17.22 15.28 -18.36
CA ASP A 7 -17.43 16.61 -18.98
C ASP A 7 -17.89 17.68 -17.99
N THR A 8 -18.21 17.31 -16.75
CA THR A 8 -18.64 18.27 -15.72
C THR A 8 -17.44 19.00 -15.12
N GLU A 9 -17.44 20.32 -15.21
CA GLU A 9 -16.47 21.19 -14.54
C GLU A 9 -16.73 21.17 -13.03
N VAL A 10 -15.71 20.80 -12.25
CA VAL A 10 -15.79 20.68 -10.79
C VAL A 10 -15.16 21.90 -10.10
N LEU A 11 -13.98 22.30 -10.53
CA LEU A 11 -13.32 23.51 -10.03
C LEU A 11 -12.34 24.08 -11.07
N ARG A 12 -12.07 25.38 -10.96
CA ARG A 12 -11.01 26.09 -11.68
C ARG A 12 -9.88 26.41 -10.73
N PHE A 13 -8.66 26.44 -11.24
CA PHE A 13 -7.49 26.80 -10.46
C PHE A 13 -6.35 27.31 -11.35
N ASP A 14 -5.49 28.11 -10.75
CA ASP A 14 -4.21 28.49 -11.35
C ASP A 14 -3.10 27.60 -10.81
N TRP A 15 -2.19 27.21 -11.69
CA TRP A 15 -1.01 26.46 -11.28
C TRP A 15 0.24 27.32 -11.48
N VAL A 16 0.63 28.05 -10.45
CA VAL A 16 1.65 29.12 -10.48
C VAL A 16 2.98 28.62 -9.91
N LYS A 17 4.10 28.91 -10.60
CA LYS A 17 5.46 28.74 -10.04
C LYS A 17 5.78 29.92 -9.12
N PRO A 18 6.40 29.70 -7.97
CA PRO A 18 6.70 28.45 -7.25
C PRO A 18 5.59 28.04 -6.26
N PHE A 19 4.44 28.67 -6.26
CA PHE A 19 3.44 28.63 -5.19
C PHE A 19 2.45 27.45 -5.28
N GLY A 20 2.47 26.66 -6.37
CA GLY A 20 1.55 25.53 -6.52
C GLY A 20 0.14 25.93 -7.01
N VAL A 21 -0.87 25.22 -6.52
CA VAL A 21 -2.28 25.50 -6.85
C VAL A 21 -2.78 26.72 -6.08
N THR A 22 -3.35 27.69 -6.80
CA THR A 22 -3.89 28.94 -6.27
C THR A 22 -5.19 29.33 -6.97
N ASN A 23 -5.87 30.36 -6.51
CA ASN A 23 -7.09 30.93 -7.11
C ASN A 23 -8.14 29.87 -7.44
N VAL A 24 -8.45 29.01 -6.43
CA VAL A 24 -9.39 27.91 -6.63
C VAL A 24 -10.83 28.42 -6.57
N GLU A 25 -11.57 28.17 -7.64
CA GLU A 25 -12.99 28.48 -7.75
C GLU A 25 -13.79 27.18 -7.87
N LEU A 26 -14.54 26.84 -6.83
CA LEU A 26 -15.37 25.64 -6.79
C LEU A 26 -16.71 25.87 -7.49
N ASN A 27 -17.05 25.00 -8.44
CA ASN A 27 -18.41 24.93 -8.97
C ASN A 27 -19.33 24.29 -7.93
N ARG A 28 -20.09 25.11 -7.21
CA ARG A 28 -20.98 24.66 -6.14
C ARG A 28 -22.04 23.66 -6.59
N SER A 29 -22.50 23.73 -7.82
CA SER A 29 -23.48 22.77 -8.36
C SER A 29 -22.87 21.38 -8.64
N ALA A 30 -21.55 21.29 -8.78
CA ALA A 30 -20.78 20.09 -9.03
C ALA A 30 -19.93 19.63 -7.82
N GLU A 31 -20.11 20.21 -6.66
CA GLU A 31 -19.34 19.94 -5.44
C GLU A 31 -19.33 18.44 -5.08
N ARG A 32 -20.43 17.71 -5.31
CA ARG A 32 -20.51 16.27 -5.08
C ARG A 32 -19.49 15.48 -5.91
N PHE A 33 -19.02 16.03 -7.03
CA PHE A 33 -18.06 15.40 -7.92
C PHE A 33 -16.58 15.75 -7.59
N LEU A 34 -16.32 16.42 -6.48
CA LEU A 34 -14.95 16.49 -5.96
C LEU A 34 -14.36 15.09 -5.77
N PRO A 35 -13.06 14.88 -6.05
CA PRO A 35 -12.42 13.58 -5.80
C PRO A 35 -12.64 13.10 -4.37
N LEU A 36 -13.19 11.90 -4.21
CA LEU A 36 -13.48 11.29 -2.90
C LEU A 36 -12.26 11.22 -1.99
N ALA A 37 -11.07 11.15 -2.58
CA ALA A 37 -9.82 11.11 -1.85
C ALA A 37 -9.63 12.31 -0.90
N TYR A 38 -10.25 13.46 -1.17
CA TYR A 38 -10.14 14.64 -0.33
C TYR A 38 -11.46 15.40 -0.10
N ARG A 39 -12.54 15.04 -0.79
CA ARG A 39 -13.84 15.75 -0.72
C ARG A 39 -14.26 16.07 0.70
N ASP A 40 -14.27 15.07 1.58
CA ASP A 40 -14.76 15.23 2.95
C ASP A 40 -13.83 16.09 3.83
N ARG A 41 -12.57 16.30 3.39
CA ARG A 41 -11.64 17.19 4.09
C ARG A 41 -11.80 18.65 3.72
N VAL A 42 -12.41 18.95 2.58
CA VAL A 42 -12.52 20.32 2.05
C VAL A 42 -13.93 20.88 2.11
N LEU A 43 -14.95 20.03 2.25
CA LEU A 43 -16.33 20.51 2.37
C LEU A 43 -16.49 21.45 3.56
N GLY A 44 -16.99 22.65 3.31
CA GLY A 44 -17.17 23.70 4.32
C GLY A 44 -15.86 24.36 4.80
N LYS A 45 -14.72 24.07 4.17
CA LYS A 45 -13.43 24.72 4.45
C LYS A 45 -13.17 25.90 3.52
N ASP A 46 -12.10 26.65 3.82
CA ASP A 46 -11.67 27.79 3.05
C ASP A 46 -11.01 27.40 1.70
N ALA A 47 -10.85 28.37 0.81
CA ALA A 47 -10.24 28.20 -0.50
C ALA A 47 -8.77 27.75 -0.41
N ARG A 48 -8.05 28.12 0.65
CA ARG A 48 -6.65 27.71 0.86
C ARG A 48 -6.54 26.22 1.14
N THR A 49 -7.44 25.68 1.97
CA THR A 49 -7.53 24.24 2.24
C THR A 49 -7.87 23.48 0.96
N LEU A 50 -8.83 23.98 0.17
CA LEU A 50 -9.20 23.36 -1.11
C LEU A 50 -8.02 23.38 -2.10
N ALA A 51 -7.28 24.47 -2.19
CA ALA A 51 -6.10 24.61 -3.04
C ALA A 51 -5.02 23.56 -2.67
N TYR A 52 -4.69 23.49 -1.38
CA TYR A 52 -3.70 22.53 -0.85
C TYR A 52 -4.07 21.08 -1.14
N GLU A 53 -5.30 20.69 -0.82
CA GLU A 53 -5.75 19.30 -1.03
C GLU A 53 -5.85 18.93 -2.52
N THR A 54 -6.22 19.90 -3.37
CA THR A 54 -6.23 19.71 -4.83
C THR A 54 -4.82 19.51 -5.36
N GLU A 55 -3.85 20.29 -4.91
CA GLU A 55 -2.44 20.13 -5.30
C GLU A 55 -1.88 18.78 -4.86
N GLU A 56 -2.05 18.42 -3.59
CA GLU A 56 -1.60 17.12 -3.07
C GLU A 56 -2.21 15.97 -3.87
N TRP A 57 -3.51 16.02 -4.17
CA TRP A 57 -4.16 14.99 -4.96
C TRP A 57 -3.59 14.91 -6.39
N LEU A 58 -3.36 16.05 -7.05
CA LEU A 58 -2.74 16.10 -8.38
C LEU A 58 -1.32 15.52 -8.36
N LEU A 59 -0.49 15.90 -7.38
CA LEU A 59 0.88 15.38 -7.26
C LEU A 59 0.95 13.87 -7.05
N HIS A 60 -0.08 13.28 -6.45
CA HIS A 60 -0.20 11.83 -6.29
C HIS A 60 -0.67 11.11 -7.56
N ARG A 61 -1.02 11.82 -8.63
CA ARG A 61 -1.41 11.25 -9.92
C ARG A 61 -0.24 11.04 -10.88
N THR A 62 0.94 10.89 -10.35
CA THR A 62 2.14 10.54 -11.12
C THR A 62 2.71 9.20 -10.67
N ALA A 63 3.33 8.50 -11.61
CA ALA A 63 4.07 7.29 -11.29
C ALA A 63 5.18 7.59 -10.24
N PRO A 64 5.41 6.71 -9.26
CA PRO A 64 6.39 6.97 -8.22
C PRO A 64 7.81 6.95 -8.78
N MET A 65 8.67 7.89 -8.34
CA MET A 65 10.08 7.97 -8.74
C MET A 65 10.91 6.72 -8.40
N ARG A 66 10.41 5.90 -7.47
CA ARG A 66 11.06 4.61 -7.13
C ARG A 66 10.75 3.49 -8.11
N ARG A 67 9.87 3.73 -9.10
CA ARG A 67 9.59 2.73 -10.12
C ARG A 67 10.83 2.49 -10.95
N GLU A 68 11.16 1.24 -11.14
CA GLU A 68 12.25 0.80 -12.01
C GLU A 68 12.04 1.33 -13.45
N GLY A 69 13.04 2.03 -13.99
CA GLY A 69 13.01 2.61 -15.34
C GLY A 69 12.23 3.92 -15.50
N ILE A 70 11.65 4.50 -14.42
CA ILE A 70 10.84 5.72 -14.50
C ILE A 70 11.68 6.93 -14.94
N GLU A 71 12.89 7.10 -14.44
CA GLU A 71 13.77 8.22 -14.77
C GLU A 71 14.09 8.24 -16.27
N ASN A 72 14.38 7.07 -16.85
CA ASN A 72 14.61 6.95 -18.27
C ASN A 72 13.36 7.35 -19.08
N MET A 73 12.18 6.87 -18.65
CA MET A 73 10.92 7.21 -19.30
C MET A 73 10.66 8.73 -19.25
N LEU A 74 10.84 9.36 -18.10
CA LEU A 74 10.66 10.80 -17.94
C LEU A 74 11.64 11.60 -18.78
N SER A 75 12.93 11.25 -18.75
CA SER A 75 13.97 11.91 -19.54
C SER A 75 13.68 11.84 -21.05
N TYR A 76 13.18 10.70 -21.55
CA TYR A 76 12.84 10.53 -22.97
C TYR A 76 11.61 11.34 -23.39
N LEU A 77 10.73 11.64 -22.45
CA LEU A 77 9.57 12.52 -22.66
C LEU A 77 9.93 14.00 -22.52
N GLY A 78 11.14 14.31 -22.07
CA GLY A 78 11.62 15.68 -21.84
C GLY A 78 11.32 16.21 -20.43
N PHE A 79 10.94 15.33 -19.49
CA PHE A 79 10.74 15.68 -18.09
C PHE A 79 11.96 15.28 -17.27
N TYR A 80 12.58 16.24 -16.62
CA TYR A 80 13.80 16.04 -15.85
C TYR A 80 13.52 16.19 -14.36
N PRO A 81 13.75 15.13 -13.54
CA PRO A 81 13.46 15.16 -12.10
C PRO A 81 14.19 16.26 -11.31
N ASP A 82 15.30 16.78 -11.82
CA ASP A 82 16.06 17.88 -11.24
C ASP A 82 15.36 19.25 -11.43
N ASP A 83 14.41 19.37 -12.35
CA ASP A 83 13.57 20.56 -12.49
C ASP A 83 12.39 20.44 -11.50
N PRO A 84 12.24 21.35 -10.52
CA PRO A 84 11.14 21.29 -9.56
C PRO A 84 9.73 21.29 -10.19
N SER A 85 9.61 21.71 -11.45
CA SER A 85 8.32 21.78 -12.16
C SER A 85 7.93 20.51 -12.90
N TRP A 86 8.81 19.50 -13.01
CA TRP A 86 8.61 18.34 -13.87
C TRP A 86 7.29 17.59 -13.60
N ARG A 87 6.90 17.46 -12.34
CA ARG A 87 5.64 16.78 -11.98
C ARG A 87 4.43 17.51 -12.51
N ARG A 88 4.40 18.83 -12.32
CA ARG A 88 3.32 19.67 -12.83
C ARG A 88 3.24 19.60 -14.35
N GLU A 89 4.38 19.66 -15.03
CA GLU A 89 4.45 19.59 -16.47
C GLU A 89 3.97 18.21 -16.98
N LEU A 90 4.39 17.13 -16.33
CA LEU A 90 3.92 15.78 -16.64
C LEU A 90 2.41 15.65 -16.40
N ILE A 91 1.89 16.12 -15.26
CA ILE A 91 0.45 16.08 -14.92
C ILE A 91 -0.35 16.86 -15.95
N THR A 92 0.11 18.04 -16.35
CA THR A 92 -0.52 18.85 -17.40
C THR A 92 -0.47 18.13 -18.75
N PHE A 93 0.66 17.54 -19.09
CA PHE A 93 0.85 16.80 -20.33
C PHE A 93 -0.09 15.58 -20.44
N CYS A 94 -0.19 14.77 -19.39
CA CYS A 94 -1.08 13.61 -19.36
C CYS A 94 -2.49 13.92 -18.83
N ARG A 95 -2.85 15.18 -18.67
CA ARG A 95 -4.16 15.63 -18.18
C ARG A 95 -4.58 15.06 -16.84
N ALA A 96 -3.62 14.64 -16.01
CA ALA A 96 -3.87 13.92 -14.76
C ALA A 96 -4.76 12.65 -14.94
N LEU A 97 -4.84 12.07 -16.12
CA LEU A 97 -5.66 10.89 -16.39
C LEU A 97 -5.19 9.66 -15.59
N SER A 98 -6.14 8.85 -15.17
CA SER A 98 -5.89 7.59 -14.45
C SER A 98 -6.92 6.53 -14.84
N LEU A 99 -6.55 5.25 -14.75
CA LEU A 99 -7.49 4.14 -14.85
C LEU A 99 -8.23 3.86 -13.52
N ASN A 100 -8.07 4.70 -12.50
CA ASN A 100 -8.73 4.51 -11.21
C ASN A 100 -10.02 5.31 -11.06
N ASP A 101 -10.24 6.32 -11.88
CA ASP A 101 -11.39 7.22 -11.78
C ASP A 101 -11.62 7.97 -13.11
N VAL A 102 -12.57 8.89 -13.12
CA VAL A 102 -12.98 9.69 -14.29
C VAL A 102 -12.65 11.18 -14.15
N HIS A 103 -11.75 11.51 -13.20
CA HIS A 103 -11.27 12.88 -13.03
C HIS A 103 -10.08 13.17 -13.92
N TRP A 104 -10.04 14.37 -14.48
CA TRP A 104 -8.94 14.85 -15.31
C TRP A 104 -8.86 16.38 -15.31
N ILE A 105 -7.77 16.93 -15.83
CA ILE A 105 -7.61 18.38 -15.94
C ILE A 105 -7.55 18.81 -17.41
N ALA A 106 -8.19 19.94 -17.68
CA ALA A 106 -8.17 20.60 -18.98
C ALA A 106 -7.56 22.01 -18.84
N LYS A 107 -7.07 22.57 -19.95
CA LYS A 107 -6.76 24.01 -20.03
C LYS A 107 -8.05 24.80 -20.14
N ASP A 108 -8.03 26.08 -19.78
CA ASP A 108 -9.22 26.93 -19.79
C ASP A 108 -9.81 27.13 -21.18
N ASP A 109 -8.98 27.07 -22.22
CA ASP A 109 -9.33 27.20 -23.63
C ASP A 109 -9.58 25.83 -24.32
N SER A 110 -9.52 24.73 -23.59
CA SER A 110 -9.67 23.39 -24.17
C SER A 110 -11.13 23.08 -24.49
N THR A 111 -11.37 22.61 -25.72
CA THR A 111 -12.66 22.06 -26.18
C THR A 111 -12.76 20.56 -26.04
N GLU A 112 -11.71 19.89 -25.51
CA GLU A 112 -11.67 18.43 -25.34
C GLU A 112 -12.78 17.94 -24.42
N LYS A 113 -13.40 16.82 -24.81
CA LYS A 113 -14.41 16.11 -24.02
C LYS A 113 -13.82 14.84 -23.41
N TRP A 114 -14.49 14.29 -22.43
CA TRP A 114 -14.12 13.02 -21.81
C TRP A 114 -13.94 11.89 -22.82
N SER A 115 -14.83 11.80 -23.83
CA SER A 115 -14.73 10.83 -24.92
C SER A 115 -13.41 10.91 -25.69
N ASP A 116 -12.80 12.08 -25.79
CA ASP A 116 -11.61 12.30 -26.59
C ASP A 116 -10.32 11.91 -25.86
N VAL A 117 -10.36 11.88 -24.53
CA VAL A 117 -9.15 11.78 -23.69
C VAL A 117 -9.12 10.57 -22.77
N ASN A 118 -10.27 9.97 -22.42
CA ASN A 118 -10.34 8.91 -21.42
C ASN A 118 -9.47 7.70 -21.78
N LEU A 119 -8.93 7.04 -20.75
CA LEU A 119 -8.06 5.87 -20.93
C LEU A 119 -8.82 4.55 -21.09
N TYR A 120 -10.14 4.55 -20.92
CA TYR A 120 -10.95 3.34 -21.05
C TYR A 120 -11.25 3.00 -22.52
N ASP A 121 -11.52 4.00 -23.34
CA ASP A 121 -11.92 3.80 -24.74
C ASP A 121 -10.79 4.14 -25.72
N ASN A 122 -9.95 5.10 -25.38
CA ASN A 122 -8.90 5.58 -26.27
C ASN A 122 -7.67 4.65 -26.28
N PRO A 123 -6.93 4.56 -27.40
CA PRO A 123 -5.76 3.70 -27.51
C PRO A 123 -4.60 4.17 -26.62
N PHE A 124 -3.82 3.22 -26.09
CA PHE A 124 -2.60 3.51 -25.35
C PHE A 124 -1.39 3.63 -26.30
N SER A 125 -0.38 4.40 -25.87
CA SER A 125 0.89 4.43 -26.56
C SER A 125 1.69 3.15 -26.30
N THR A 126 1.79 2.27 -27.29
CA THR A 126 2.60 1.05 -27.20
C THR A 126 4.09 1.35 -27.01
N ALA A 127 4.57 2.50 -27.49
CA ALA A 127 5.94 2.96 -27.30
C ALA A 127 6.19 3.33 -25.83
N VAL A 128 5.28 4.08 -25.20
CA VAL A 128 5.35 4.42 -23.77
C VAL A 128 5.25 3.16 -22.90
N ALA A 129 4.29 2.27 -23.19
CA ALA A 129 4.13 1.00 -22.48
C ALA A 129 5.42 0.14 -22.56
N SER A 130 6.02 0.02 -23.76
CA SER A 130 7.28 -0.69 -23.93
C SER A 130 8.42 -0.07 -23.12
N MET A 131 8.55 1.25 -23.13
CA MET A 131 9.58 1.98 -22.41
C MET A 131 9.39 1.90 -20.89
N ALA A 132 8.16 2.03 -20.41
CA ALA A 132 7.83 1.88 -18.99
C ALA A 132 8.15 0.47 -18.46
N PHE A 133 8.07 -0.55 -19.31
CA PHE A 133 8.37 -1.93 -18.94
C PHE A 133 9.84 -2.29 -19.07
N THR A 134 10.54 -1.82 -20.12
CA THR A 134 11.95 -2.18 -20.36
C THR A 134 12.95 -1.18 -19.79
N GLY A 135 12.57 0.09 -19.65
CA GLY A 135 13.48 1.21 -19.39
C GLY A 135 14.32 1.61 -20.61
N GLU A 136 14.09 1.00 -21.78
CA GLU A 136 14.86 1.23 -23.00
C GLU A 136 14.20 2.26 -23.92
N ARG A 137 15.00 3.14 -24.51
CA ARG A 137 14.53 4.07 -25.53
C ARG A 137 14.12 3.32 -26.79
N ARG A 138 12.91 3.53 -27.26
CA ARG A 138 12.46 3.16 -28.59
C ARG A 138 11.83 4.40 -29.23
N SER A 139 11.87 4.48 -30.55
CA SER A 139 11.38 5.55 -31.44
C SER A 139 10.42 6.59 -30.84
N SER A 140 10.40 7.78 -31.39
CA SER A 140 9.69 8.98 -30.93
C SER A 140 8.40 8.73 -30.13
N VAL A 141 8.42 9.03 -28.83
CA VAL A 141 7.26 9.06 -27.94
C VAL A 141 6.70 10.49 -27.77
N ARG A 142 7.24 11.45 -28.54
CA ARG A 142 6.78 12.84 -28.50
C ARG A 142 5.28 12.91 -28.84
N GLY A 143 4.50 13.58 -27.99
CA GLY A 143 3.06 13.76 -28.16
C GLY A 143 2.19 12.63 -27.63
N ALA A 144 2.73 11.54 -27.12
CA ALA A 144 1.96 10.43 -26.52
C ALA A 144 1.43 10.80 -25.11
N SER A 145 0.51 11.77 -25.03
CA SER A 145 -0.03 12.27 -23.76
C SER A 145 -1.04 11.32 -23.10
N SER A 146 -1.64 10.40 -23.86
CA SER A 146 -2.62 9.46 -23.34
C SER A 146 -1.97 8.09 -23.10
N SER A 147 -1.47 7.88 -21.87
CA SER A 147 -0.88 6.62 -21.45
C SER A 147 -1.05 6.40 -19.96
N PRO A 148 -1.61 5.26 -19.51
CA PRO A 148 -1.85 5.02 -18.10
C PRO A 148 -0.55 4.84 -17.28
N GLU A 149 0.59 4.62 -17.92
CA GLU A 149 1.88 4.46 -17.29
C GLU A 149 2.30 5.70 -16.49
N TYR A 150 1.84 6.88 -16.87
CA TYR A 150 2.18 8.15 -16.19
C TYR A 150 1.61 8.25 -14.78
N SER A 151 0.46 7.62 -14.52
CA SER A 151 -0.24 7.67 -13.23
C SER A 151 -0.29 6.33 -12.50
N THR A 152 0.11 5.22 -13.15
CA THR A 152 0.08 3.89 -12.52
C THR A 152 1.04 3.84 -11.33
N ASN A 153 0.59 3.34 -10.19
CA ASN A 153 1.37 3.23 -8.96
C ASN A 153 2.22 1.93 -8.91
N GLY A 154 3.15 1.86 -7.95
CA GLY A 154 3.98 0.69 -7.62
C GLY A 154 5.38 0.71 -8.21
N ASN A 155 6.31 -0.02 -7.58
CA ASN A 155 7.75 0.07 -7.83
C ASN A 155 8.27 -0.87 -8.92
N LEU A 156 7.63 -2.03 -9.13
CA LEU A 156 8.05 -2.99 -10.15
C LEU A 156 7.72 -2.47 -11.55
N ARG A 157 8.50 -2.90 -12.55
CA ARG A 157 8.24 -2.66 -13.96
C ARG A 157 6.86 -3.15 -14.34
N LYS A 158 6.10 -2.31 -15.00
CA LYS A 158 4.74 -2.63 -15.43
C LYS A 158 4.30 -1.76 -16.59
N CYS A 159 3.38 -2.29 -17.36
CA CYS A 159 2.71 -1.54 -18.42
C CYS A 159 1.30 -2.08 -18.65
N TRP A 160 0.48 -1.23 -19.23
CA TRP A 160 -0.87 -1.58 -19.65
C TRP A 160 -0.92 -1.89 -21.14
N ARG A 161 -1.69 -2.89 -21.50
CA ARG A 161 -1.87 -3.28 -22.90
C ARG A 161 -3.34 -3.57 -23.19
N ARG A 162 -3.76 -3.27 -24.40
CA ARG A 162 -5.03 -3.76 -24.92
C ARG A 162 -4.78 -5.05 -25.69
N VAL A 163 -5.39 -6.13 -25.25
CA VAL A 163 -5.31 -7.46 -25.85
C VAL A 163 -6.72 -8.01 -25.96
N ASP A 164 -7.15 -8.35 -27.16
CA ASP A 164 -8.48 -8.90 -27.46
C ASP A 164 -9.63 -8.09 -26.82
N GLY A 165 -9.56 -6.78 -26.95
CA GLY A 165 -10.55 -5.85 -26.41
C GLY A 165 -10.47 -5.61 -24.88
N LYS A 166 -9.62 -6.35 -24.15
CA LYS A 166 -9.44 -6.19 -22.72
C LYS A 166 -8.21 -5.31 -22.40
N ILE A 167 -8.30 -4.54 -21.33
CA ILE A 167 -7.17 -3.80 -20.76
C ILE A 167 -6.50 -4.69 -19.73
N LEU A 168 -5.25 -5.07 -19.99
CA LEU A 168 -4.46 -5.95 -19.14
C LEU A 168 -3.24 -5.21 -18.58
N LEU A 169 -3.00 -5.35 -17.28
CA LEU A 169 -1.74 -4.98 -16.64
C LEU A 169 -0.73 -6.11 -16.83
N TYR A 170 0.46 -5.78 -17.34
CA TYR A 170 1.64 -6.64 -17.36
C TYR A 170 2.61 -6.16 -16.29
N LYS A 171 2.92 -6.99 -15.31
CA LYS A 171 3.77 -6.66 -14.17
C LYS A 171 4.93 -7.65 -14.07
N GLY A 172 6.16 -7.17 -14.23
CA GLY A 172 7.37 -7.97 -14.07
C GLY A 172 7.74 -8.21 -12.61
N GLY A 173 8.60 -9.18 -12.36
CA GLY A 173 9.24 -9.37 -11.07
C GLY A 173 10.43 -8.44 -10.88
N ALA A 174 10.91 -8.33 -9.64
CA ALA A 174 12.14 -7.60 -9.31
C ALA A 174 13.35 -8.19 -10.02
N HIS A 175 14.32 -7.35 -10.37
CA HIS A 175 15.57 -7.84 -10.93
C HIS A 175 16.47 -8.36 -9.79
N PRO A 176 17.21 -9.49 -9.98
CA PRO A 176 18.09 -10.03 -8.94
C PRO A 176 19.17 -9.05 -8.43
N SER A 177 19.58 -8.09 -9.27
CA SER A 177 20.54 -7.03 -8.91
C SER A 177 19.95 -5.88 -8.10
N ASP A 178 18.60 -5.78 -7.99
CA ASP A 178 17.91 -4.65 -7.37
C ASP A 178 17.81 -4.79 -5.86
N GLY A 179 18.89 -5.21 -5.21
CA GLY A 179 18.97 -5.43 -3.78
C GLY A 179 18.52 -4.22 -2.96
N PHE A 180 17.44 -4.37 -2.20
CA PHE A 180 16.97 -3.35 -1.26
C PHE A 180 17.95 -3.30 -0.06
N PHE A 181 18.61 -2.16 0.17
CA PHE A 181 19.66 -1.98 1.18
C PHE A 181 20.92 -2.86 1.01
N GLY A 182 21.35 -3.13 -0.23
CA GLY A 182 22.61 -3.84 -0.49
C GLY A 182 22.60 -5.33 -0.13
N LYS A 183 21.42 -5.92 0.11
CA LYS A 183 21.26 -7.37 0.28
C LYS A 183 20.73 -7.98 -1.01
N PRO A 184 21.37 -9.05 -1.54
CA PRO A 184 20.84 -9.76 -2.69
C PRO A 184 19.41 -10.24 -2.36
N GLN A 185 18.46 -9.91 -3.24
CA GLN A 185 17.10 -10.46 -3.17
C GLN A 185 16.95 -11.49 -4.27
N ALA A 186 16.26 -12.61 -3.97
CA ALA A 186 15.75 -13.45 -5.04
C ALA A 186 14.72 -12.62 -5.80
N GLY A 187 15.01 -12.26 -7.03
CA GLY A 187 14.12 -11.51 -7.89
C GLY A 187 13.40 -12.40 -8.88
N GLY A 188 12.28 -11.91 -9.40
CA GLY A 188 11.62 -12.53 -10.54
C GLY A 188 10.49 -13.49 -10.22
N PHE A 189 10.24 -13.83 -8.95
CA PHE A 189 9.16 -14.76 -8.57
C PHE A 189 7.85 -14.10 -8.20
N GLU A 190 7.77 -12.77 -8.15
CA GLU A 190 6.53 -12.04 -7.89
C GLU A 190 5.41 -12.38 -8.88
N PRO A 191 5.64 -12.56 -10.19
CA PRO A 191 4.60 -13.01 -11.11
C PRO A 191 3.98 -14.35 -10.74
N PHE A 192 4.79 -15.32 -10.31
CA PHE A 192 4.28 -16.61 -9.84
C PHE A 192 3.47 -16.46 -8.55
N ALA A 193 3.91 -15.60 -7.62
CA ALA A 193 3.17 -15.36 -6.39
C ALA A 193 1.79 -14.77 -6.66
N GLU A 194 1.65 -13.84 -7.62
CA GLU A 194 0.36 -13.32 -8.06
C GLU A 194 -0.54 -14.43 -8.58
N TYR A 195 0.00 -15.27 -9.50
CA TYR A 195 -0.73 -16.36 -10.14
C TYR A 195 -1.20 -17.43 -9.14
N TYR A 196 -0.33 -17.85 -8.23
CA TYR A 196 -0.68 -18.86 -7.24
C TYR A 196 -1.53 -18.31 -6.08
N ALA A 197 -1.34 -17.08 -5.68
CA ALA A 197 -2.19 -16.44 -4.68
C ALA A 197 -3.64 -16.28 -5.18
N ALA A 198 -3.85 -16.01 -6.46
CA ALA A 198 -5.19 -15.96 -7.04
C ALA A 198 -5.91 -17.31 -6.94
N GLN A 199 -5.22 -18.43 -7.17
CA GLN A 199 -5.80 -19.77 -6.99
C GLN A 199 -6.22 -20.04 -5.53
N VAL A 200 -5.45 -19.56 -4.56
CA VAL A 200 -5.82 -19.65 -3.13
C VAL A 200 -7.05 -18.80 -2.84
N ALA A 201 -7.11 -17.57 -3.35
CA ALA A 201 -8.26 -16.69 -3.18
C ALA A 201 -9.54 -17.27 -3.79
N GLU A 202 -9.44 -17.88 -5.00
CA GLU A 202 -10.52 -18.61 -5.66
C GLU A 202 -11.02 -19.77 -4.80
N ALA A 203 -10.11 -20.61 -4.31
CA ALA A 203 -10.46 -21.75 -3.46
C ALA A 203 -11.10 -21.34 -2.12
N MET A 204 -10.78 -20.14 -1.60
CA MET A 204 -11.41 -19.54 -0.43
C MET A 204 -12.73 -18.84 -0.73
N GLY A 205 -13.15 -18.73 -2.01
CA GLY A 205 -14.35 -18.00 -2.41
C GLY A 205 -14.25 -16.49 -2.16
N LEU A 206 -13.05 -15.92 -2.21
CA LEU A 206 -12.82 -14.48 -1.98
C LEU A 206 -12.88 -13.70 -3.29
N PRO A 207 -13.53 -12.53 -3.34
CA PRO A 207 -13.45 -11.62 -4.48
C PRO A 207 -12.00 -11.21 -4.75
N HIS A 208 -11.48 -11.57 -5.90
CA HIS A 208 -10.09 -11.30 -6.26
C HIS A 208 -9.94 -11.01 -7.75
N VAL A 209 -8.82 -10.41 -8.13
CA VAL A 209 -8.44 -10.24 -9.52
C VAL A 209 -7.81 -11.53 -10.03
N GLU A 210 -8.26 -12.00 -11.18
CA GLU A 210 -7.67 -13.16 -11.87
C GLU A 210 -6.26 -12.82 -12.37
N TYR A 211 -5.32 -13.75 -12.19
CA TYR A 211 -3.96 -13.59 -12.67
C TYR A 211 -3.55 -14.70 -13.63
N GLY A 212 -2.96 -14.29 -14.76
CA GLY A 212 -2.24 -15.16 -15.68
C GLY A 212 -0.74 -14.90 -15.65
N LEU A 213 0.00 -15.71 -16.40
CA LEU A 213 1.42 -15.49 -16.67
C LEU A 213 1.62 -15.25 -18.18
N ALA A 214 2.57 -14.39 -18.53
CA ALA A 214 2.95 -14.13 -19.90
C ALA A 214 4.43 -13.75 -20.00
N GLN A 215 4.98 -13.85 -21.21
CA GLN A 215 6.27 -13.27 -21.53
C GLN A 215 6.07 -11.95 -22.27
N PHE A 216 6.67 -10.88 -21.75
CA PHE A 216 6.70 -9.59 -22.44
C PHE A 216 8.10 -9.03 -22.46
N LYS A 217 8.62 -8.69 -23.67
CA LYS A 217 10.00 -8.21 -23.87
C LYS A 217 11.05 -9.12 -23.20
N HIS A 218 10.93 -10.40 -23.44
CA HIS A 218 11.81 -11.45 -22.90
C HIS A 218 11.83 -11.59 -21.37
N ARG A 219 10.84 -11.01 -20.67
CA ARG A 219 10.70 -11.12 -19.22
C ARG A 219 9.38 -11.77 -18.86
N LEU A 220 9.42 -12.65 -17.86
CA LEU A 220 8.21 -13.19 -17.26
C LEU A 220 7.46 -12.07 -16.52
N CYS A 221 6.17 -12.05 -16.68
CA CYS A 221 5.27 -11.13 -15.99
C CYS A 221 3.96 -11.80 -15.59
N SER A 222 3.35 -11.35 -14.53
CA SER A 222 1.96 -11.59 -14.27
C SER A 222 1.10 -10.69 -15.14
N THR A 223 -0.07 -11.18 -15.54
CA THR A 223 -1.07 -10.41 -16.26
C THR A 223 -2.38 -10.44 -15.49
N CYS A 224 -3.07 -9.32 -15.42
CA CYS A 224 -4.39 -9.27 -14.83
C CYS A 224 -5.28 -8.27 -15.56
N PRO A 225 -6.60 -8.54 -15.67
CA PRO A 225 -7.54 -7.59 -16.25
C PRO A 225 -7.69 -6.36 -15.36
N LEU A 226 -7.98 -5.23 -15.98
CA LEU A 226 -8.41 -4.03 -15.29
C LEU A 226 -9.77 -4.30 -14.63
N PHE A 227 -9.88 -4.07 -13.33
CA PHE A 227 -11.15 -4.24 -12.59
C PHE A 227 -11.97 -2.94 -12.47
N THR A 228 -11.43 -1.84 -12.95
CA THR A 228 -12.13 -0.56 -13.06
C THR A 228 -12.65 -0.35 -14.48
N SER A 229 -13.54 0.63 -14.64
CA SER A 229 -14.13 1.01 -15.93
C SER A 229 -14.54 2.48 -15.89
N ASP A 230 -15.08 2.99 -16.99
CA ASP A 230 -15.69 4.33 -16.98
C ASP A 230 -16.78 4.48 -15.89
N ARG A 231 -17.50 3.40 -15.54
CA ARG A 231 -18.56 3.41 -14.53
C ARG A 231 -18.08 3.05 -13.13
N VAL A 232 -17.00 2.31 -13.01
CA VAL A 232 -16.49 1.80 -11.73
C VAL A 232 -15.07 2.26 -11.52
N GLY A 233 -14.87 3.08 -10.50
CA GLY A 233 -13.56 3.57 -10.06
C GLY A 233 -12.96 2.75 -8.92
N PHE A 234 -11.72 3.06 -8.59
CA PHE A 234 -11.01 2.52 -7.43
C PHE A 234 -10.45 3.63 -6.55
N LEU A 235 -10.80 3.60 -5.28
CA LEU A 235 -10.30 4.53 -4.26
C LEU A 235 -9.46 3.77 -3.24
N ALA A 236 -8.14 3.95 -3.29
CA ALA A 236 -7.24 3.36 -2.31
C ALA A 236 -7.45 3.96 -0.90
N THR A 237 -7.40 3.12 0.14
CA THR A 237 -7.60 3.55 1.53
C THR A 237 -6.57 4.57 2.02
N ARG A 238 -5.42 4.65 1.37
CA ARG A 238 -4.34 5.60 1.72
C ARG A 238 -4.79 7.06 1.76
N GLY A 239 -5.74 7.44 0.90
CA GLY A 239 -6.20 8.82 0.78
C GLY A 239 -7.36 9.20 1.72
N VAL A 240 -8.11 8.22 2.24
CA VAL A 240 -9.43 8.47 2.82
C VAL A 240 -9.49 8.23 4.32
N VAL A 241 -8.77 7.25 4.84
CA VAL A 241 -8.95 6.76 6.22
C VAL A 241 -7.62 6.72 6.95
N GLN A 242 -7.63 7.10 8.23
CA GLN A 242 -6.48 6.89 9.11
C GLN A 242 -6.18 5.38 9.22
N LYS A 243 -4.92 5.02 9.21
CA LYS A 243 -4.44 3.62 9.19
C LYS A 243 -5.09 2.75 10.28
N GLU A 244 -5.23 3.29 11.48
CA GLU A 244 -5.84 2.59 12.62
C GLU A 244 -7.33 2.33 12.41
N ALA A 245 -8.06 3.24 11.77
CA ALA A 245 -9.48 3.07 11.44
C ALA A 245 -9.66 1.97 10.37
N VAL A 246 -8.81 1.97 9.33
CA VAL A 246 -8.82 0.91 8.30
C VAL A 246 -8.58 -0.47 8.89
N LEU A 247 -7.63 -0.60 9.83
CA LEU A 247 -7.33 -1.88 10.47
C LEU A 247 -8.49 -2.41 11.34
N ARG A 248 -9.42 -1.56 11.72
CA ARG A 248 -10.60 -1.91 12.52
C ARG A 248 -11.86 -2.05 11.70
N ASP A 249 -11.82 -1.69 10.42
CA ASP A 249 -12.97 -1.79 9.54
C ASP A 249 -13.21 -3.26 9.16
N PRO A 250 -14.34 -3.85 9.59
CA PRO A 250 -14.63 -5.26 9.35
C PRO A 250 -14.73 -5.62 7.87
N ARG A 251 -15.00 -4.66 7.00
CA ARG A 251 -15.09 -4.87 5.55
C ARG A 251 -13.77 -5.34 4.93
N PHE A 252 -12.62 -5.07 5.56
CA PHE A 252 -11.30 -5.51 5.11
C PHE A 252 -10.79 -6.78 5.82
N ALA A 253 -11.59 -7.37 6.70
CA ALA A 253 -11.14 -8.52 7.49
C ALA A 253 -10.72 -9.70 6.63
N ASP A 254 -11.48 -10.01 5.57
CA ASP A 254 -11.16 -11.09 4.62
C ASP A 254 -9.83 -10.86 3.90
N ILE A 255 -9.53 -9.63 3.48
CA ILE A 255 -8.26 -9.30 2.81
C ILE A 255 -7.08 -9.58 3.75
N PHE A 256 -7.22 -9.19 4.98
CA PHE A 256 -6.15 -9.38 5.97
C PHE A 256 -6.02 -10.83 6.38
N PHE A 257 -7.12 -11.55 6.52
CA PHE A 257 -7.10 -12.97 6.76
C PHE A 257 -6.41 -13.73 5.62
N PHE A 258 -6.74 -13.40 4.38
CA PHE A 258 -6.08 -13.92 3.20
C PHE A 258 -4.58 -13.66 3.21
N ASP A 259 -4.14 -12.42 3.50
CA ASP A 259 -2.72 -12.09 3.62
C ASP A 259 -2.00 -12.94 4.68
N ALA A 260 -2.70 -13.27 5.77
CA ALA A 260 -2.16 -14.17 6.77
C ALA A 260 -2.03 -15.61 6.25
N VAL A 261 -2.95 -16.08 5.45
CA VAL A 261 -2.92 -17.43 4.84
C VAL A 261 -1.77 -17.56 3.85
N ILE A 262 -1.65 -16.63 2.89
CA ILE A 262 -0.61 -16.66 1.83
C ILE A 262 0.73 -16.04 2.25
N PHE A 263 0.83 -15.53 3.48
CA PHE A 263 2.00 -14.80 3.97
C PHE A 263 2.39 -13.59 3.12
N ASN A 264 1.43 -12.74 2.79
CA ASN A 264 1.71 -11.50 2.07
C ASN A 264 2.40 -10.49 2.98
N THR A 265 3.62 -10.10 2.63
CA THR A 265 4.45 -9.20 3.44
C THR A 265 4.38 -7.74 3.02
N ASP A 266 3.64 -7.41 1.96
CA ASP A 266 3.60 -6.05 1.39
C ASP A 266 2.21 -5.43 1.27
N ARG A 267 1.18 -5.96 1.95
CA ARG A 267 -0.12 -5.28 2.00
C ARG A 267 0.03 -3.90 2.65
N HIS A 268 -0.32 -2.88 1.92
CA HIS A 268 -0.32 -1.50 2.41
C HIS A 268 -1.58 -0.77 1.90
N THR A 269 -1.86 0.39 2.45
CA THR A 269 -3.10 1.16 2.16
C THR A 269 -3.26 1.61 0.70
N GLY A 270 -2.31 1.36 -0.16
CA GLY A 270 -2.41 1.54 -1.62
C GLY A 270 -2.87 0.29 -2.38
N ASN A 271 -2.86 -0.90 -1.74
CA ASN A 271 -3.15 -2.19 -2.38
C ASN A 271 -4.51 -2.77 -1.98
N PHE A 272 -5.37 -1.98 -1.36
CA PHE A 272 -6.75 -2.31 -1.08
C PHE A 272 -7.56 -1.02 -0.90
N GLY A 273 -8.87 -1.10 -1.06
CA GLY A 273 -9.72 0.06 -0.98
C GLY A 273 -11.15 -0.23 -1.44
N PHE A 274 -11.75 0.80 -1.95
CA PHE A 274 -13.17 0.81 -2.29
C PHE A 274 -13.38 0.86 -3.80
N LEU A 275 -14.41 0.21 -4.26
CA LEU A 275 -15.02 0.50 -5.57
C LEU A 275 -15.86 1.77 -5.44
N VAL A 276 -15.86 2.55 -6.50
CA VAL A 276 -16.60 3.81 -6.60
C VAL A 276 -17.56 3.73 -7.79
N ASP A 277 -18.80 4.06 -7.56
CA ASP A 277 -19.72 4.40 -8.65
C ASP A 277 -19.33 5.77 -9.20
N ASN A 278 -18.75 5.82 -10.40
CA ASN A 278 -18.30 7.05 -11.01
C ASN A 278 -19.44 7.98 -11.44
N ASP A 279 -20.66 7.49 -11.64
CA ASP A 279 -21.82 8.31 -12.00
C ASP A 279 -22.35 9.06 -10.78
N ALA A 280 -22.43 8.38 -9.63
CA ALA A 280 -22.84 8.98 -8.36
C ALA A 280 -21.68 9.69 -7.65
N ASN A 281 -20.42 9.33 -7.93
CA ASN A 281 -19.21 9.66 -7.17
C ASN A 281 -19.34 9.23 -5.70
N GLU A 282 -19.71 7.96 -5.48
CA GLU A 282 -19.95 7.38 -4.18
C GLU A 282 -19.28 6.00 -4.05
N ILE A 283 -18.96 5.59 -2.82
CA ILE A 283 -18.44 4.24 -2.55
C ILE A 283 -19.55 3.23 -2.78
N SER A 284 -19.29 2.27 -3.69
CA SER A 284 -20.24 1.21 -4.06
C SER A 284 -19.89 -0.16 -3.49
N GLY A 285 -18.66 -0.36 -3.01
CA GLY A 285 -18.24 -1.66 -2.47
C GLY A 285 -16.77 -1.71 -2.08
N ILE A 286 -16.29 -2.92 -1.82
CA ILE A 286 -14.87 -3.21 -1.55
C ILE A 286 -14.24 -3.69 -2.87
N ALA A 287 -13.05 -3.21 -3.17
CA ALA A 287 -12.28 -3.67 -4.31
C ALA A 287 -11.87 -5.15 -4.16
N PRO A 288 -11.82 -5.93 -5.26
CA PRO A 288 -11.31 -7.30 -5.21
C PRO A 288 -9.87 -7.32 -4.70
N ILE A 289 -9.44 -8.45 -4.16
CA ILE A 289 -8.06 -8.65 -3.70
C ILE A 289 -7.11 -8.61 -4.90
N PHE A 290 -6.06 -7.80 -4.82
CA PHE A 290 -5.02 -7.67 -5.85
C PHE A 290 -3.66 -7.37 -5.23
N ASP A 291 -2.60 -7.39 -6.05
CA ASP A 291 -1.22 -7.08 -5.68
C ASP A 291 -0.67 -8.00 -4.55
N ASN A 292 -0.63 -9.29 -4.86
CA ASN A 292 -0.16 -10.35 -3.97
C ASN A 292 1.28 -10.83 -4.29
N GLY A 293 2.03 -10.09 -5.09
CA GLY A 293 3.36 -10.48 -5.56
C GLY A 293 4.40 -10.70 -4.45
N CYS A 294 4.17 -10.16 -3.26
CA CYS A 294 5.05 -10.33 -2.10
C CYS A 294 4.57 -11.44 -1.14
N SER A 295 3.89 -12.44 -1.66
CA SER A 295 3.40 -13.62 -0.94
C SER A 295 4.16 -14.88 -1.32
N LEU A 296 3.81 -16.02 -0.70
CA LEU A 296 4.29 -17.37 -1.05
C LEU A 296 5.83 -17.43 -1.26
N PHE A 297 6.57 -16.70 -0.43
CA PHE A 297 8.05 -16.64 -0.45
C PHE A 297 8.70 -16.14 -1.74
N SER A 298 7.99 -15.38 -2.58
CA SER A 298 8.53 -14.82 -3.82
C SER A 298 9.85 -14.07 -3.66
N ARG A 299 10.07 -13.47 -2.49
CA ARG A 299 11.29 -12.72 -2.13
C ARG A 299 12.28 -13.48 -1.25
N ALA A 300 12.04 -14.77 -1.00
CA ALA A 300 12.99 -15.58 -0.24
C ALA A 300 14.24 -15.85 -1.07
N VAL A 301 15.41 -15.59 -0.48
CA VAL A 301 16.72 -15.77 -1.11
C VAL A 301 17.25 -17.17 -0.81
N SER A 302 17.85 -17.83 -1.79
CA SER A 302 18.69 -19.00 -1.53
C SER A 302 19.98 -18.58 -0.84
N ALA A 303 20.57 -19.49 -0.01
CA ALA A 303 21.84 -19.20 0.63
C ALA A 303 22.97 -18.99 -0.38
N PRO A 304 23.96 -18.14 -0.10
CA PRO A 304 25.12 -17.99 -0.93
C PRO A 304 25.79 -19.35 -1.23
N GLY A 305 26.02 -19.66 -2.50
CA GLY A 305 26.61 -20.91 -2.95
C GLY A 305 25.65 -22.09 -3.04
N LYS A 306 24.37 -21.93 -2.77
CA LYS A 306 23.32 -22.94 -2.98
C LYS A 306 22.49 -22.61 -4.23
N ARG A 307 21.80 -23.65 -4.75
CA ARG A 307 20.94 -23.47 -5.93
C ARG A 307 19.79 -22.52 -5.62
N GLU A 308 19.27 -21.79 -6.60
CA GLU A 308 18.17 -20.84 -6.44
C GLU A 308 16.89 -21.44 -5.85
N ASP A 309 16.72 -22.76 -5.94
CA ASP A 309 15.60 -23.55 -5.42
C ASP A 309 15.79 -24.00 -3.96
N GLU A 310 16.98 -23.78 -3.35
CA GLU A 310 17.26 -24.15 -1.96
C GLU A 310 17.00 -22.97 -1.02
N PHE A 311 15.92 -23.06 -0.25
CA PHE A 311 15.59 -22.07 0.79
C PHE A 311 16.56 -22.19 1.97
N HIS A 312 17.28 -21.11 2.24
CA HIS A 312 18.06 -21.01 3.45
C HIS A 312 17.14 -20.62 4.60
N ASP A 313 17.03 -21.49 5.57
CA ASP A 313 16.30 -21.33 6.82
C ASP A 313 14.99 -20.50 6.72
N LEU A 314 13.92 -21.18 6.32
CA LEU A 314 12.56 -20.64 6.27
C LEU A 314 12.16 -19.96 7.60
N ARG A 315 12.72 -20.40 8.74
CA ARG A 315 12.51 -19.81 10.06
C ARG A 315 13.10 -18.42 10.17
N LEU A 316 14.28 -18.15 9.59
CA LEU A 316 14.87 -16.83 9.54
C LEU A 316 14.04 -15.90 8.66
N PHE A 317 13.60 -16.36 7.49
CA PHE A 317 12.72 -15.56 6.63
C PHE A 317 11.41 -15.22 7.35
N LEU A 318 10.75 -16.20 7.97
CA LEU A 318 9.51 -16.00 8.74
C LEU A 318 9.73 -15.12 9.99
N GLY A 319 10.91 -15.14 10.58
CA GLY A 319 11.25 -14.29 11.73
C GLY A 319 11.41 -12.82 11.39
N HIS A 320 11.94 -12.51 10.20
CA HIS A 320 12.25 -11.13 9.77
C HIS A 320 11.15 -10.50 8.91
N ASN A 321 10.39 -11.31 8.19
CA ASN A 321 9.33 -10.85 7.30
C ASN A 321 7.98 -11.21 7.90
N ARG A 322 7.16 -10.21 8.17
CA ARG A 322 5.78 -10.40 8.66
C ARG A 322 4.83 -9.56 7.82
N PRO A 323 3.59 -10.00 7.64
CA PRO A 323 2.57 -9.15 7.04
C PRO A 323 2.54 -7.78 7.71
N LYS A 324 2.69 -6.71 6.94
CA LYS A 324 2.92 -5.34 7.46
C LYS A 324 1.79 -4.82 8.34
N LEU A 325 0.56 -5.16 8.02
CA LEU A 325 -0.62 -4.71 8.74
C LEU A 325 -0.99 -5.61 9.92
N TYR A 326 -0.35 -6.78 10.04
CA TYR A 326 -0.51 -7.70 11.15
C TYR A 326 0.79 -7.82 11.94
N ARG A 327 0.83 -7.25 13.13
CA ARG A 327 1.93 -7.49 14.07
C ARG A 327 1.93 -8.90 14.64
N ASN A 328 0.77 -9.52 14.68
CA ASN A 328 0.59 -10.93 15.03
C ASN A 328 -0.33 -11.55 14.00
N TRP A 329 0.12 -12.57 13.30
CA TRP A 329 -0.68 -13.36 12.36
C TRP A 329 -1.89 -14.08 12.99
N LEU A 330 -2.06 -13.93 14.31
CA LEU A 330 -3.16 -14.38 15.15
C LEU A 330 -3.93 -13.20 15.76
N GLY A 331 -3.45 -11.99 15.62
CA GLY A 331 -4.06 -10.80 16.18
C GLY A 331 -4.98 -10.15 15.16
N PHE A 332 -6.03 -10.86 14.74
CA PHE A 332 -7.15 -10.20 14.10
C PHE A 332 -7.76 -9.23 15.10
N PRO A 333 -8.03 -7.98 14.73
CA PRO A 333 -8.70 -7.04 15.61
C PRO A 333 -10.07 -7.57 16.10
N THR A 334 -10.68 -8.44 15.29
CA THR A 334 -11.97 -9.09 15.52
C THR A 334 -11.88 -10.56 15.95
N GLY A 335 -10.67 -11.14 16.01
CA GLY A 335 -10.47 -12.59 16.13
C GLY A 335 -10.68 -13.32 14.81
N VAL A 336 -10.45 -14.63 14.80
CA VAL A 336 -10.78 -15.51 13.67
C VAL A 336 -12.25 -15.90 13.82
N THR A 337 -13.07 -15.57 12.81
CA THR A 337 -14.51 -15.88 12.81
C THR A 337 -14.76 -17.28 12.27
N ASP A 338 -15.93 -17.86 12.58
CA ASP A 338 -16.33 -19.16 12.04
C ASP A 338 -16.39 -19.11 10.50
N GLU A 339 -16.86 -18.00 9.91
CA GLU A 339 -16.86 -17.81 8.46
C GLU A 339 -15.46 -17.85 7.85
N MET A 340 -14.47 -17.26 8.52
CA MET A 340 -13.06 -17.36 8.08
C MET A 340 -12.53 -18.80 8.15
N ILE A 341 -12.93 -19.56 9.16
CA ILE A 341 -12.57 -20.98 9.26
C ILE A 341 -13.24 -21.78 8.15
N ASP A 342 -14.52 -21.52 7.87
CA ASP A 342 -15.25 -22.20 6.80
C ASP A 342 -14.59 -21.97 5.42
N ARG A 343 -14.10 -20.75 5.16
CA ARG A 343 -13.35 -20.45 3.94
C ARG A 343 -12.06 -21.29 3.80
N LEU A 344 -11.46 -21.76 4.91
CA LEU A 344 -10.29 -22.67 4.86
C LEU A 344 -10.66 -24.08 4.46
N GLN A 345 -11.92 -24.50 4.54
CA GLN A 345 -12.36 -25.83 4.10
C GLN A 345 -12.10 -26.01 2.59
N GLY A 346 -12.24 -24.95 1.79
CA GLY A 346 -11.88 -24.95 0.37
C GLY A 346 -10.41 -25.27 0.10
N LEU A 347 -9.57 -25.16 1.12
CA LEU A 347 -8.12 -25.43 1.03
C LEU A 347 -7.68 -26.80 1.59
N GLU A 348 -8.58 -27.61 2.13
CA GLU A 348 -8.21 -28.91 2.75
C GLU A 348 -7.48 -29.86 1.78
N LYS A 349 -7.94 -29.91 0.54
CA LYS A 349 -7.35 -30.72 -0.55
C LYS A 349 -6.78 -29.85 -1.67
N PHE A 350 -6.48 -28.61 -1.36
CA PHE A 350 -5.99 -27.68 -2.34
C PHE A 350 -4.56 -28.02 -2.76
N GLU A 351 -4.36 -28.09 -4.05
CA GLU A 351 -3.05 -28.19 -4.68
C GLU A 351 -2.90 -27.09 -5.73
N PHE A 352 -1.72 -26.47 -5.76
CA PHE A 352 -1.41 -25.48 -6.79
C PHE A 352 -1.42 -26.14 -8.17
N LYS A 353 -2.11 -25.52 -9.12
CA LYS A 353 -2.11 -25.91 -10.53
C LYS A 353 -0.97 -25.17 -11.25
N PRO A 354 0.10 -25.87 -11.67
CA PRO A 354 1.19 -25.24 -12.43
C PRO A 354 0.68 -24.58 -13.70
N HIS A 355 1.33 -23.49 -14.11
CA HIS A 355 1.03 -22.88 -15.39
C HIS A 355 1.59 -23.78 -16.52
N PRO A 356 0.84 -23.98 -17.63
CA PRO A 356 1.25 -24.93 -18.67
C PRO A 356 2.54 -24.54 -19.41
N GLU A 357 2.84 -23.25 -19.52
CA GLU A 357 4.01 -22.75 -20.26
C GLU A 357 5.14 -22.23 -19.35
N PHE A 358 4.79 -21.69 -18.19
CA PHE A 358 5.76 -21.05 -17.29
C PHE A 358 5.85 -21.83 -16.00
N VAL A 359 6.97 -22.50 -15.81
CA VAL A 359 7.17 -23.41 -14.68
C VAL A 359 7.93 -22.69 -13.57
N MET A 360 7.32 -22.62 -12.39
CA MET A 360 8.02 -22.25 -11.17
C MET A 360 8.96 -23.40 -10.77
N PRO A 361 10.19 -23.14 -10.30
CA PRO A 361 11.07 -24.22 -9.81
C PRO A 361 10.34 -25.12 -8.80
N ASP A 362 10.35 -26.45 -9.05
CA ASP A 362 9.55 -27.44 -8.30
C ASP A 362 9.67 -27.31 -6.80
N LYS A 363 10.88 -27.12 -6.30
CA LYS A 363 11.14 -26.95 -4.87
C LYS A 363 10.46 -25.72 -4.26
N ARG A 364 10.33 -24.64 -5.00
CA ARG A 364 9.62 -23.44 -4.54
C ARG A 364 8.14 -23.69 -4.42
N LEU A 365 7.57 -24.40 -5.40
CA LEU A 365 6.16 -24.75 -5.40
C LEU A 365 5.84 -25.73 -4.26
N GLU A 366 6.66 -26.76 -4.08
CA GLU A 366 6.55 -27.72 -2.97
C GLU A 366 6.59 -27.03 -1.60
N VAL A 367 7.55 -26.13 -1.40
CA VAL A 367 7.66 -25.37 -0.14
C VAL A 367 6.45 -24.47 0.07
N SER A 368 5.95 -23.83 -0.97
CA SER A 368 4.76 -22.99 -0.88
C SER A 368 3.51 -23.82 -0.54
N GLN A 369 3.37 -25.00 -1.15
CA GLN A 369 2.30 -25.97 -0.86
C GLN A 369 2.37 -26.46 0.59
N TYR A 370 3.53 -26.95 1.02
CA TYR A 370 3.75 -27.41 2.39
C TYR A 370 3.50 -26.31 3.42
N PHE A 371 3.96 -25.09 3.14
CA PHE A 371 3.72 -23.96 4.00
C PHE A 371 2.23 -23.67 4.14
N LEU A 372 1.50 -23.59 3.03
CA LEU A 372 0.07 -23.29 3.00
C LEU A 372 -0.70 -24.31 3.86
N GLN A 373 -0.47 -25.61 3.67
CA GLN A 373 -1.12 -26.68 4.44
C GLN A 373 -0.84 -26.59 5.94
N ASN A 374 0.43 -26.35 6.31
CA ASN A 374 0.80 -26.16 7.73
C ASN A 374 0.19 -24.89 8.33
N ARG A 375 0.06 -23.84 7.52
CA ARG A 375 -0.54 -22.57 7.94
C ARG A 375 -2.02 -22.74 8.24
N ILE A 376 -2.75 -23.39 7.34
CA ILE A 376 -4.17 -23.72 7.52
C ILE A 376 -4.37 -24.51 8.81
N ALA A 377 -3.63 -25.59 8.99
CA ALA A 377 -3.73 -26.42 10.19
C ALA A 377 -3.50 -25.62 11.48
N LYS A 378 -2.55 -24.68 11.48
CA LYS A 378 -2.30 -23.80 12.61
C LYS A 378 -3.44 -22.82 12.84
N ILE A 379 -3.99 -22.20 11.81
CA ILE A 379 -5.10 -21.24 11.93
C ILE A 379 -6.32 -21.94 12.49
N VAL A 380 -6.68 -23.13 11.97
CA VAL A 380 -7.80 -23.94 12.47
C VAL A 380 -7.58 -24.33 13.94
N GLN A 381 -6.37 -24.77 14.30
CA GLN A 381 -6.04 -25.09 15.70
C GLN A 381 -6.20 -23.88 16.62
N TYR A 382 -5.89 -22.70 16.14
CA TYR A 382 -6.04 -21.45 16.90
C TYR A 382 -7.49 -21.01 17.01
N GLY A 383 -8.27 -21.12 15.93
CA GLY A 383 -9.71 -20.86 15.95
C GLY A 383 -10.41 -21.74 16.99
N ALA A 384 -10.12 -23.03 16.97
CA ALA A 384 -10.65 -23.98 17.98
C ALA A 384 -10.21 -23.65 19.41
N LYS A 385 -8.98 -23.14 19.61
CA LYS A 385 -8.52 -22.68 20.93
C LYS A 385 -9.18 -21.37 21.36
N ALA A 386 -9.38 -20.43 20.44
CA ALA A 386 -10.06 -19.16 20.70
C ALA A 386 -11.52 -19.40 21.08
N ASP A 387 -12.22 -20.29 20.38
CA ASP A 387 -13.59 -20.68 20.67
C ASP A 387 -13.69 -21.39 22.05
N ARG A 388 -12.76 -22.26 22.36
CA ARG A 388 -12.65 -22.88 23.69
C ARG A 388 -12.38 -21.86 24.79
N TYR A 389 -11.53 -20.86 24.50
CA TYR A 389 -11.24 -19.77 25.45
C TYR A 389 -12.43 -18.84 25.63
N LEU A 390 -13.16 -18.53 24.57
CA LEU A 390 -14.39 -17.73 24.60
C LEU A 390 -15.52 -18.48 25.29
N LYS A 391 -15.69 -19.81 25.05
CA LYS A 391 -16.65 -20.67 25.76
C LYS A 391 -16.31 -20.80 27.24
N ILE A 392 -15.03 -20.91 27.59
CA ILE A 392 -14.58 -20.90 28.99
C ILE A 392 -14.84 -19.53 29.62
N ARG A 393 -14.69 -18.44 28.88
CA ARG A 393 -14.97 -17.07 29.36
C ARG A 393 -16.48 -16.80 29.48
N ALA A 394 -17.30 -17.33 28.59
CA ALA A 394 -18.74 -17.24 28.64
C ALA A 394 -19.37 -18.12 29.76
N SER A 395 -18.73 -19.27 30.03
CA SER A 395 -19.17 -20.15 31.15
C SER A 395 -18.59 -19.77 32.50
N SER A 396 -17.52 -18.98 32.52
CA SER A 396 -16.92 -18.41 33.72
C SER A 396 -17.14 -16.89 33.76
N VAL A 397 -18.39 -16.48 33.96
CA VAL A 397 -18.71 -15.14 34.48
C VAL A 397 -18.28 -15.09 35.95
N ARG A 398 -17.01 -15.31 36.20
CA ARG A 398 -16.23 -14.80 37.33
C ARG A 398 -14.91 -14.33 36.71
N ILE A 399 -14.87 -13.03 36.39
CA ILE A 399 -13.67 -12.29 36.04
C ILE A 399 -12.61 -12.66 37.08
N ASN A 400 -11.53 -13.31 36.64
CA ASN A 400 -10.36 -13.48 37.51
C ASN A 400 -9.66 -12.12 37.60
N PRO A 401 -9.75 -11.41 38.74
CA PRO A 401 -9.23 -10.04 38.88
C PRO A 401 -7.71 -9.94 38.64
N LEU A 402 -7.00 -11.05 38.84
CA LEU A 402 -5.53 -11.10 38.80
C LEU A 402 -4.89 -10.86 37.42
N ILE A 403 -5.61 -11.13 36.31
CA ILE A 403 -5.05 -10.88 34.96
C ILE A 403 -5.30 -9.42 34.56
N SER A 404 -6.43 -8.87 34.95
CA SER A 404 -6.78 -7.45 34.77
C SER A 404 -5.83 -6.57 35.59
N ASP A 405 -5.57 -6.91 36.85
CA ASP A 405 -4.70 -6.15 37.73
C ASP A 405 -3.24 -6.17 37.27
N LYS A 406 -2.75 -7.29 36.79
CA LYS A 406 -1.37 -7.38 36.29
C LYS A 406 -1.13 -6.60 35.00
N MET A 407 -2.14 -6.52 34.11
CA MET A 407 -2.06 -5.69 32.91
C MET A 407 -2.25 -4.21 33.22
N LEU A 408 -3.18 -3.87 34.09
CA LEU A 408 -3.38 -2.50 34.59
C LEU A 408 -2.16 -2.00 35.37
N LYS A 409 -1.58 -2.83 36.24
CA LYS A 409 -0.36 -2.52 36.94
C LYS A 409 0.83 -2.28 35.99
N LYS A 410 0.99 -3.12 34.97
CA LYS A 410 2.02 -2.96 33.95
C LYS A 410 1.83 -1.73 33.06
N ALA A 411 0.59 -1.39 32.75
CA ALA A 411 0.26 -0.17 32.00
C ALA A 411 0.53 1.08 32.86
N LYS A 412 0.16 1.05 34.13
CA LYS A 412 0.44 2.12 35.08
C LYS A 412 1.94 2.31 35.33
N GLU A 413 2.68 1.23 35.53
CA GLU A 413 4.17 1.26 35.66
C GLU A 413 4.84 1.85 34.41
N ALA A 414 4.32 1.56 33.20
CA ALA A 414 4.83 2.12 31.96
C ALA A 414 4.51 3.61 31.79
N GLU A 415 3.36 4.05 32.28
CA GLU A 415 2.94 5.46 32.29
C GLU A 415 3.72 6.27 33.33
N ASP A 416 3.90 5.71 34.50
CA ASP A 416 4.70 6.33 35.57
C ASP A 416 6.16 6.49 35.13
N LEU A 417 6.77 5.45 34.53
CA LEU A 417 8.11 5.54 33.95
C LEU A 417 8.22 6.62 32.87
N ARG A 418 7.16 6.78 32.05
CA ARG A 418 7.12 7.82 31.01
C ARG A 418 7.09 9.22 31.60
N LYS A 419 6.30 9.44 32.66
CA LYS A 419 6.22 10.73 33.37
C LYS A 419 7.55 11.07 34.06
N GLU A 420 8.14 10.11 34.77
CA GLU A 420 9.42 10.29 35.42
C GLU A 420 10.58 10.51 34.43
N LEU A 421 10.57 9.81 33.30
CA LEU A 421 11.55 10.00 32.22
C LEU A 421 11.45 11.39 31.62
N LYS A 422 10.23 11.91 31.42
CA LYS A 422 9.98 13.27 30.92
C LYS A 422 10.50 14.32 31.91
N ALA A 423 10.19 14.16 33.19
CA ALA A 423 10.68 15.05 34.25
C ALA A 423 12.21 15.03 34.34
N THR A 424 12.81 13.84 34.27
CA THR A 424 14.27 13.69 34.30
C THR A 424 14.94 14.35 33.10
N LEU A 425 14.38 14.21 31.90
CA LEU A 425 14.92 14.85 30.70
C LEU A 425 14.72 16.37 30.68
N LYS A 426 13.70 16.88 31.39
CA LYS A 426 13.55 18.32 31.63
C LYS A 426 14.67 18.86 32.53
N SER A 427 15.02 18.15 33.58
CA SER A 427 16.08 18.54 34.54
C SER A 427 17.49 18.25 34.01
N PHE A 428 17.65 17.17 33.24
CA PHE A 428 18.93 16.71 32.68
C PHE A 428 18.83 16.50 31.15
N PRO A 429 18.76 17.57 30.36
CA PRO A 429 18.51 17.47 28.92
C PRO A 429 19.57 16.70 28.12
N ARG A 430 20.77 16.55 28.65
CA ARG A 430 21.88 15.83 28.00
C ARG A 430 22.09 14.40 28.53
N ALA A 431 21.13 13.88 29.31
CA ALA A 431 21.23 12.52 29.84
C ALA A 431 21.26 11.49 28.70
N LYS A 432 22.19 10.56 28.77
CA LYS A 432 22.33 9.47 27.80
C LYS A 432 21.42 8.30 28.18
N THR A 433 20.99 7.55 27.18
CA THR A 433 20.05 6.42 27.32
C THR A 433 20.58 5.32 28.26
N ASP A 434 21.90 5.08 28.29
CA ASP A 434 22.55 4.14 29.18
C ASP A 434 22.45 4.56 30.64
N ARG A 435 22.71 5.83 30.95
CA ARG A 435 22.56 6.39 32.30
C ARG A 435 21.11 6.40 32.79
N LEU A 436 20.19 6.73 31.91
CA LEU A 436 18.76 6.66 32.20
C LEU A 436 18.31 5.22 32.47
N ALA A 437 18.85 4.24 31.74
CA ALA A 437 18.53 2.83 31.94
C ALA A 437 18.98 2.35 33.34
N VAL A 438 20.15 2.80 33.82
CA VAL A 438 20.64 2.52 35.19
C VAL A 438 19.78 3.23 36.23
N LEU A 439 19.46 4.51 36.02
CA LEU A 439 18.65 5.31 36.95
C LEU A 439 17.27 4.69 37.16
N PHE A 440 16.60 4.26 36.07
CA PHE A 440 15.26 3.67 36.09
C PHE A 440 15.29 2.15 36.30
N LYS A 441 16.41 1.53 36.59
CA LYS A 441 16.59 0.08 36.80
C LYS A 441 15.91 -0.75 35.67
N THR A 442 16.12 -0.32 34.42
CA THR A 442 15.54 -0.94 33.25
C THR A 442 16.58 -1.08 32.13
N THR A 443 16.17 -1.57 30.94
CA THR A 443 17.07 -1.74 29.80
C THR A 443 17.16 -0.47 28.95
N THR A 444 18.29 -0.26 28.27
CA THR A 444 18.46 0.81 27.28
C THR A 444 17.42 0.75 26.18
N ARG A 445 16.97 -0.47 25.82
CA ARG A 445 15.90 -0.71 24.83
C ARG A 445 14.55 -0.20 25.34
N THR A 446 14.24 -0.37 26.60
CA THR A 446 13.01 0.15 27.23
C THR A 446 13.03 1.67 27.25
N ILE A 447 14.11 2.29 27.68
CA ILE A 447 14.27 3.75 27.66
C ILE A 447 14.14 4.31 26.22
N ALA A 448 14.83 3.71 25.25
CA ALA A 448 14.75 4.15 23.86
C ALA A 448 13.31 4.07 23.29
N ARG A 449 12.55 3.04 23.67
CA ARG A 449 11.13 2.91 23.28
C ARG A 449 10.26 4.02 23.87
N HIS A 450 10.45 4.36 25.15
CA HIS A 450 9.72 5.45 25.80
C HIS A 450 10.09 6.82 25.24
N ILE A 451 11.38 7.07 24.99
CA ILE A 451 11.84 8.31 24.32
C ILE A 451 11.17 8.43 22.95
N LYS A 452 11.15 7.36 22.16
CA LYS A 452 10.50 7.35 20.85
C LYS A 452 9.00 7.62 20.96
N SER A 453 8.33 7.03 21.93
CA SER A 453 6.90 7.27 22.20
C SER A 453 6.62 8.73 22.59
N LEU A 454 7.49 9.36 23.39
CA LEU A 454 7.38 10.78 23.73
C LEU A 454 7.62 11.71 22.52
N GLN A 455 8.53 11.32 21.62
CA GLN A 455 8.76 12.05 20.37
C GLN A 455 7.56 11.94 19.41
N GLU A 456 7.00 10.76 19.26
CA GLU A 456 5.81 10.49 18.44
C GLU A 456 4.57 11.22 18.98
N ALA A 457 4.48 11.45 20.28
CA ALA A 457 3.44 12.22 20.94
C ALA A 457 3.67 13.74 20.86
N GLY A 458 4.80 14.19 20.28
CA GLY A 458 5.16 15.61 20.23
C GLY A 458 5.56 16.21 21.59
N GLU A 459 5.82 15.39 22.62
CA GLU A 459 6.15 15.81 23.98
C GLU A 459 7.65 15.94 24.23
N LEU A 460 8.48 15.45 23.31
CA LEU A 460 9.93 15.47 23.41
C LEU A 460 10.56 15.68 22.02
N LYS A 461 11.53 16.60 21.92
CA LYS A 461 12.26 16.85 20.69
C LYS A 461 13.75 16.75 20.93
N ARG A 462 14.50 16.20 19.98
CA ARG A 462 15.96 16.21 20.00
C ARG A 462 16.46 17.47 19.31
N ILE A 463 17.28 18.24 19.99
CA ILE A 463 17.93 19.43 19.45
C ILE A 463 19.42 19.13 19.26
N GLY A 464 19.93 19.33 18.04
CA GLY A 464 21.34 19.12 17.68
C GLY A 464 21.68 17.65 17.33
N SER A 465 22.96 17.34 17.26
CA SER A 465 23.50 16.08 16.79
C SER A 465 23.32 14.92 17.81
N ARG A 466 23.53 13.68 17.34
CA ARG A 466 23.53 12.48 18.20
C ARG A 466 24.57 12.53 19.31
N LYS A 467 25.73 13.19 19.10
CA LYS A 467 26.84 13.24 20.05
C LYS A 467 26.74 14.41 21.03
N THR A 468 26.32 15.58 20.57
CA THR A 468 26.37 16.83 21.34
C THR A 468 25.00 17.46 21.61
N GLY A 469 23.93 16.91 21.02
CA GLY A 469 22.58 17.44 21.17
C GLY A 469 21.97 17.13 22.56
N TYR A 470 20.83 17.80 22.80
CA TYR A 470 20.08 17.65 24.05
C TYR A 470 18.60 17.40 23.77
N TRP A 471 17.86 16.98 24.79
CA TRP A 471 16.44 16.77 24.75
C TRP A 471 15.68 18.01 25.20
N GLN A 472 14.71 18.43 24.43
CA GLN A 472 13.79 19.49 24.78
C GLN A 472 12.41 18.89 25.04
N VAL A 473 11.89 19.08 26.25
CA VAL A 473 10.52 18.72 26.61
C VAL A 473 9.58 19.79 26.11
N ILE A 474 8.52 19.38 25.44
CA ILE A 474 7.45 20.25 24.89
C ILE A 474 6.25 20.12 25.84
N GLU A 475 5.86 21.20 26.47
CA GLU A 475 4.63 21.24 27.27
C GLU A 475 3.49 21.70 26.36
N LYS A 476 2.40 20.95 26.33
CA LYS A 476 1.16 21.43 25.71
C LYS A 476 0.55 22.48 26.65
N GLU A 477 0.37 23.71 26.18
CA GLU A 477 -0.47 24.68 26.88
C GLU A 477 -1.87 24.07 27.06
N THR A 478 -2.24 23.87 28.30
CA THR A 478 -3.64 23.56 28.68
C THR A 478 -4.40 24.85 28.48
N GLU A 479 -5.17 24.95 27.41
CA GLU A 479 -6.23 25.96 27.32
C GLU A 479 -7.16 25.77 28.51
N GLN A 480 -7.22 26.82 29.34
CA GLN A 480 -8.18 26.97 30.42
C GLN A 480 -9.55 27.29 29.86
#